data_097d99b7000888349e097d13f711e357
#
_entry.id   097d99b7000888349e097d13f711e357
#
_cell.length_a   1.000
_cell.length_b   1.000
_cell.length_c   1.000
_cell.angle_alpha   90.00
_cell.angle_beta   90.00
_cell.angle_gamma   90.00
#
_symmetry.space_group_name_H-M   'P 1'
#
loop_
_entity.id
_entity.type
_entity.pdbx_description
1 polymer ?
#
loop_
_entity_poly.entity_id
_entity_poly.type
_entity_poly.pdbx_seq_one_letter_code
_entity_poly.pdbx_strand_id
1 'polypeptide(L)'
;MTSAEFPPLRAAIRPGWRLQYLTLALIWGMSFLFIKEGLRAFAPMQITLGRVAIGAAVLAAVLLARRERLPRGHRTWAHLSVAAMLNNVIPFSLFGYAEQRIPSGLAGICNASAPLFAALVALAMLPDERLSPRRAAALATGFAGVFVVLGAWAGLAGRDLTGALMALGGGLCYGIGFPYTRRFLTGTGFSSLSLAAGQLLCGTVVLAVITPVLTSAPVRWSGTAVSCVVLLGALGTGLAYLLNYGIISAAGATTAATVAYVLPLVSVLAGIVILGERLTWNEPVGAAIIVAGAALTQARPRASRAAASAGPSPRVHVST
;
A
#
# COMPACT_ATOMS: atom_id res chain seq x y z
N MET A 1 46.11 -0.34 10.23
CA MET A 1 44.74 -0.90 10.12
C MET A 1 44.03 -0.03 9.12
N THR A 2 43.96 -0.46 7.88
CA THR A 2 43.42 0.25 6.73
C THR A 2 41.89 0.13 6.76
N SER A 3 41.21 1.29 6.91
CA SER A 3 39.78 1.43 6.74
C SER A 3 39.40 1.10 5.30
N ALA A 4 38.73 -0.01 5.10
CA ALA A 4 38.13 -0.37 3.83
C ALA A 4 37.00 0.61 3.52
N GLU A 5 37.23 1.56 2.64
CA GLU A 5 36.20 2.38 2.01
C GLU A 5 35.30 1.48 1.16
N PHE A 6 34.07 1.27 1.62
CA PHE A 6 33.04 0.70 0.78
C PHE A 6 32.67 1.72 -0.30
N PRO A 7 32.80 1.40 -1.61
CA PRO A 7 32.39 2.30 -2.66
C PRO A 7 30.86 2.54 -2.54
N PRO A 8 30.38 3.78 -2.79
CA PRO A 8 28.96 4.05 -2.82
C PRO A 8 28.33 3.18 -3.91
N LEU A 9 27.47 2.24 -3.51
CA LEU A 9 26.63 1.47 -4.42
C LEU A 9 25.75 2.46 -5.22
N ARG A 10 26.26 2.94 -6.35
CA ARG A 10 25.43 3.42 -7.45
C ARG A 10 24.57 2.21 -7.82
N ALA A 11 23.34 2.18 -7.33
CA ALA A 11 22.36 1.20 -7.72
C ALA A 11 22.22 1.29 -9.25
N ALA A 12 22.87 0.37 -9.96
CA ALA A 12 22.66 0.21 -11.38
C ALA A 12 21.17 -0.06 -11.54
N ILE A 13 20.46 0.91 -12.12
CA ILE A 13 19.01 0.81 -12.38
C ILE A 13 18.81 -0.42 -13.24
N ARG A 14 18.32 -1.50 -12.66
CA ARG A 14 18.10 -2.76 -13.39
C ARG A 14 17.12 -2.48 -14.53
N PRO A 15 17.47 -2.77 -15.79
CA PRO A 15 16.55 -2.64 -16.90
C PRO A 15 15.36 -3.56 -16.60
N GLY A 16 14.16 -2.97 -16.50
CA GLY A 16 12.96 -3.73 -16.17
C GLY A 16 12.20 -3.26 -14.93
N TRP A 17 12.75 -2.43 -14.04
CA TRP A 17 12.00 -1.91 -12.89
C TRP A 17 10.76 -1.10 -13.30
N ARG A 18 10.81 -0.42 -14.47
CA ARG A 18 9.67 0.33 -15.01
C ARG A 18 8.52 -0.60 -15.40
N LEU A 19 8.82 -1.76 -15.98
CA LEU A 19 7.82 -2.78 -16.28
C LEU A 19 7.23 -3.35 -14.99
N GLN A 20 8.07 -3.63 -13.98
CA GLN A 20 7.59 -4.06 -12.66
C GLN A 20 6.66 -3.02 -12.03
N TYR A 21 6.97 -1.73 -12.17
CA TYR A 21 6.16 -0.63 -11.67
C TYR A 21 4.78 -0.59 -12.35
N LEU A 22 4.73 -0.64 -13.68
CA LEU A 22 3.47 -0.64 -14.43
C LEU A 22 2.64 -1.90 -14.12
N THR A 23 3.28 -3.05 -14.08
CA THR A 23 2.62 -4.31 -13.71
C THR A 23 2.03 -4.24 -12.30
N LEU A 24 2.79 -3.72 -11.34
CA LEU A 24 2.32 -3.55 -9.96
C LEU A 24 1.14 -2.58 -9.87
N ALA A 25 1.20 -1.44 -10.58
CA ALA A 25 0.11 -0.47 -10.63
C ALA A 25 -1.19 -1.10 -11.20
N LEU A 26 -1.07 -1.87 -12.28
CA LEU A 26 -2.18 -2.61 -12.87
C LEU A 26 -2.75 -3.65 -11.90
N ILE A 27 -1.90 -4.49 -11.31
CA ILE A 27 -2.32 -5.55 -10.39
C ILE A 27 -3.04 -4.97 -9.17
N TRP A 28 -2.48 -3.93 -8.54
CA TRP A 28 -3.11 -3.33 -7.37
C TRP A 28 -4.37 -2.55 -7.72
N GLY A 29 -4.40 -1.84 -8.85
CA GLY A 29 -5.61 -1.13 -9.30
C GLY A 29 -6.74 -2.09 -9.64
N MET A 30 -6.44 -3.21 -10.32
CA MET A 30 -7.41 -4.27 -10.64
C MET A 30 -7.89 -5.03 -9.39
N SER A 31 -7.20 -4.94 -8.27
CA SER A 31 -7.61 -5.64 -7.04
C SER A 31 -9.01 -5.24 -6.57
N PHE A 32 -9.41 -3.97 -6.73
CA PHE A 32 -10.76 -3.50 -6.38
C PHE A 32 -11.84 -4.14 -7.25
N LEU A 33 -11.59 -4.29 -8.56
CA LEU A 33 -12.47 -5.03 -9.45
C LEU A 33 -12.62 -6.50 -9.00
N PHE A 34 -11.51 -7.16 -8.66
CA PHE A 34 -11.55 -8.55 -8.22
C PHE A 34 -12.26 -8.73 -6.87
N ILE A 35 -12.14 -7.75 -5.96
CA ILE A 35 -12.93 -7.74 -4.72
C ILE A 35 -14.40 -7.64 -5.06
N LYS A 36 -14.81 -6.67 -5.90
CA LYS A 36 -16.22 -6.45 -6.28
C LYS A 36 -16.84 -7.69 -6.92
N GLU A 37 -16.15 -8.34 -7.84
CA GLU A 37 -16.60 -9.60 -8.46
C GLU A 37 -16.62 -10.77 -7.46
N GLY A 38 -15.63 -10.86 -6.58
CA GLY A 38 -15.59 -11.86 -5.52
C GLY A 38 -16.76 -11.76 -4.57
N LEU A 39 -17.23 -10.54 -4.27
CA LEU A 39 -18.36 -10.28 -3.38
C LEU A 39 -19.72 -10.80 -3.91
N ARG A 40 -19.81 -11.16 -5.19
CA ARG A 40 -21.01 -11.80 -5.75
C ARG A 40 -21.24 -13.21 -5.19
N ALA A 41 -20.20 -13.85 -4.66
CA ALA A 41 -20.28 -15.23 -4.17
C ALA A 41 -19.72 -15.43 -2.76
N PHE A 42 -18.81 -14.57 -2.32
CA PHE A 42 -18.13 -14.70 -1.03
C PHE A 42 -18.39 -13.48 -0.15
N ALA A 43 -18.44 -13.70 1.15
CA ALA A 43 -18.46 -12.61 2.13
C ALA A 43 -17.07 -11.90 2.19
N PRO A 44 -17.02 -10.62 2.61
CA PRO A 44 -15.78 -9.86 2.70
C PRO A 44 -14.65 -10.57 3.44
N MET A 45 -14.95 -11.18 4.59
CA MET A 45 -13.96 -11.90 5.39
C MET A 45 -13.44 -13.16 4.69
N GLN A 46 -14.29 -13.86 3.91
CA GLN A 46 -13.88 -15.04 3.13
C GLN A 46 -12.93 -14.64 2.00
N ILE A 47 -13.20 -13.52 1.30
CA ILE A 47 -12.30 -12.96 0.28
C ILE A 47 -10.96 -12.58 0.92
N THR A 48 -11.00 -11.88 2.06
CA THR A 48 -9.79 -11.45 2.76
C THR A 48 -8.95 -12.64 3.21
N LEU A 49 -9.57 -13.68 3.79
CA LEU A 49 -8.87 -14.93 4.16
C LEU A 49 -8.25 -15.61 2.94
N GLY A 50 -9.02 -15.83 1.88
CA GLY A 50 -8.54 -16.45 0.64
C GLY A 50 -7.36 -15.67 0.04
N ARG A 51 -7.50 -14.34 -0.07
CA ARG A 51 -6.46 -13.45 -0.58
C ARG A 51 -5.16 -13.56 0.22
N VAL A 52 -5.23 -13.46 1.55
CA VAL A 52 -4.05 -13.46 2.41
C VAL A 52 -3.42 -14.84 2.47
N ALA A 53 -4.22 -15.91 2.54
CA ALA A 53 -3.73 -17.30 2.58
C ALA A 53 -3.02 -17.69 1.28
N ILE A 54 -3.60 -17.38 0.12
CA ILE A 54 -2.98 -17.66 -1.18
C ILE A 54 -1.71 -16.82 -1.35
N GLY A 55 -1.73 -15.54 -0.97
CA GLY A 55 -0.54 -14.69 -0.96
C GLY A 55 0.57 -15.22 -0.06
N ALA A 56 0.22 -15.71 1.14
CA ALA A 56 1.15 -16.37 2.06
C ALA A 56 1.76 -17.63 1.44
N ALA A 57 0.94 -18.46 0.79
CA ALA A 57 1.41 -19.66 0.11
C ALA A 57 2.41 -19.34 -1.02
N VAL A 58 2.12 -18.33 -1.84
CA VAL A 58 3.03 -17.87 -2.90
C VAL A 58 4.36 -17.39 -2.31
N LEU A 59 4.34 -16.51 -1.30
CA LEU A 59 5.58 -16.03 -0.68
C LEU A 59 6.34 -17.13 0.04
N ALA A 60 5.65 -18.07 0.68
CA ALA A 60 6.27 -19.24 1.31
C ALA A 60 6.94 -20.15 0.26
N ALA A 61 6.30 -20.40 -0.88
CA ALA A 61 6.89 -21.16 -1.98
C ALA A 61 8.16 -20.48 -2.52
N VAL A 62 8.14 -19.15 -2.72
CA VAL A 62 9.34 -18.41 -3.15
C VAL A 62 10.43 -18.42 -2.08
N LEU A 63 10.06 -18.30 -0.80
CA LEU A 63 11.00 -18.39 0.32
C LEU A 63 11.73 -19.75 0.35
N LEU A 64 10.96 -20.82 0.20
CA LEU A 64 11.51 -22.19 0.11
C LEU A 64 12.42 -22.37 -1.11
N ALA A 65 12.00 -21.89 -2.28
CA ALA A 65 12.81 -21.97 -3.51
C ALA A 65 14.13 -21.20 -3.38
N ARG A 66 14.12 -20.07 -2.66
CA ARG A 66 15.34 -19.27 -2.38
C ARG A 66 16.14 -19.80 -1.19
N ARG A 67 15.70 -20.87 -0.53
CA ARG A 67 16.29 -21.43 0.68
C ARG A 67 16.44 -20.40 1.81
N GLU A 68 15.62 -19.38 1.81
CA GLU A 68 15.55 -18.39 2.88
C GLU A 68 14.72 -18.94 4.05
N ARG A 69 14.95 -18.42 5.25
CA ARG A 69 14.26 -18.85 6.48
C ARG A 69 13.29 -17.79 6.95
N LEU A 70 12.21 -18.22 7.58
CA LEU A 70 11.30 -17.31 8.30
C LEU A 70 12.03 -16.60 9.45
N PRO A 71 11.54 -15.41 9.85
CA PRO A 71 12.13 -14.66 10.95
C PRO A 71 12.12 -15.47 12.25
N ARG A 72 13.09 -15.20 13.11
CA ARG A 72 13.21 -15.83 14.43
C ARG A 72 12.96 -14.79 15.53
N GLY A 73 12.55 -15.28 16.71
CA GLY A 73 12.35 -14.46 17.90
C GLY A 73 10.92 -13.95 18.07
N HIS A 74 10.39 -14.10 19.28
CA HIS A 74 9.00 -13.76 19.62
C HIS A 74 8.66 -12.27 19.41
N ARG A 75 9.62 -11.37 19.64
CA ARG A 75 9.43 -9.93 19.42
C ARG A 75 9.18 -9.61 17.94
N THR A 76 9.96 -10.24 17.03
CA THR A 76 9.77 -10.05 15.58
C THR A 76 8.38 -10.55 15.17
N TRP A 77 7.95 -11.72 15.65
CA TRP A 77 6.62 -12.26 15.36
C TRP A 77 5.49 -11.40 15.94
N ALA A 78 5.67 -10.80 17.12
CA ALA A 78 4.72 -9.83 17.66
C ALA A 78 4.58 -8.59 16.75
N HIS A 79 5.71 -8.03 16.28
CA HIS A 79 5.67 -6.92 15.33
C HIS A 79 5.09 -7.32 13.98
N LEU A 80 5.36 -8.53 13.48
CA LEU A 80 4.75 -9.05 12.25
C LEU A 80 3.24 -9.22 12.39
N SER A 81 2.75 -9.66 13.55
CA SER A 81 1.32 -9.77 13.83
C SER A 81 0.63 -8.39 13.79
N VAL A 82 1.22 -7.38 14.43
CA VAL A 82 0.70 -6.01 14.36
C VAL A 82 0.75 -5.47 12.92
N ALA A 83 1.84 -5.71 12.19
CA ALA A 83 1.97 -5.31 10.80
C ALA A 83 0.93 -6.04 9.90
N ALA A 84 0.66 -7.32 10.16
CA ALA A 84 -0.39 -8.09 9.47
C ALA A 84 -1.78 -7.49 9.69
N MET A 85 -2.09 -7.09 10.92
CA MET A 85 -3.36 -6.42 11.23
C MET A 85 -3.50 -5.11 10.45
N LEU A 86 -2.46 -4.25 10.50
CA LEU A 86 -2.49 -2.92 9.91
C LEU A 86 -2.38 -2.89 8.38
N ASN A 87 -1.67 -3.84 7.79
CA ASN A 87 -1.41 -3.83 6.34
C ASN A 87 -2.19 -4.88 5.55
N ASN A 88 -2.84 -5.86 6.21
CA ASN A 88 -3.54 -6.94 5.52
C ASN A 88 -4.93 -7.19 6.10
N VAL A 89 -5.04 -7.61 7.36
CA VAL A 89 -6.31 -8.09 7.93
C VAL A 89 -7.37 -6.99 7.94
N ILE A 90 -7.08 -5.88 8.63
CA ILE A 90 -8.07 -4.80 8.79
C ILE A 90 -8.34 -4.10 7.46
N PRO A 91 -7.32 -3.60 6.71
CA PRO A 91 -7.60 -2.83 5.49
C PRO A 91 -8.28 -3.67 4.41
N PHE A 92 -7.87 -4.91 4.18
CA PHE A 92 -8.51 -5.75 3.17
C PHE A 92 -9.96 -6.08 3.52
N SER A 93 -10.25 -6.31 4.81
CA SER A 93 -11.62 -6.50 5.27
C SER A 93 -12.44 -5.23 5.11
N LEU A 94 -11.90 -4.07 5.47
CA LEU A 94 -12.58 -2.78 5.31
C LEU A 94 -12.88 -2.47 3.85
N PHE A 95 -11.95 -2.73 2.91
CA PHE A 95 -12.22 -2.58 1.48
C PHE A 95 -13.30 -3.56 1.02
N GLY A 96 -13.28 -4.82 1.48
CA GLY A 96 -14.34 -5.78 1.18
C GLY A 96 -15.73 -5.32 1.65
N TYR A 97 -15.83 -4.82 2.88
CA TYR A 97 -17.10 -4.26 3.39
C TYR A 97 -17.50 -2.95 2.70
N ALA A 98 -16.52 -2.09 2.38
CA ALA A 98 -16.75 -0.86 1.65
C ALA A 98 -17.35 -1.14 0.27
N GLU A 99 -16.79 -2.08 -0.48
CA GLU A 99 -17.24 -2.39 -1.83
C GLU A 99 -18.58 -3.11 -1.91
N GLN A 100 -19.13 -3.58 -0.80
CA GLN A 100 -20.55 -3.97 -0.75
C GLN A 100 -21.48 -2.74 -0.90
N ARG A 101 -21.00 -1.54 -0.60
CA ARG A 101 -21.77 -0.30 -0.46
C ARG A 101 -21.42 0.76 -1.51
N ILE A 102 -20.16 0.83 -1.93
CA ILE A 102 -19.66 1.83 -2.88
C ILE A 102 -19.07 1.16 -4.13
N PRO A 103 -18.93 1.91 -5.24
CA PRO A 103 -18.23 1.45 -6.43
C PRO A 103 -16.76 1.10 -6.16
N SER A 104 -16.23 0.14 -6.92
CA SER A 104 -14.83 -0.28 -6.81
C SER A 104 -13.85 0.85 -7.15
N GLY A 105 -14.20 1.68 -8.14
CA GLY A 105 -13.44 2.88 -8.49
C GLY A 105 -13.32 3.86 -7.33
N LEU A 106 -14.42 4.10 -6.58
CA LEU A 106 -14.42 4.98 -5.41
C LEU A 106 -13.59 4.40 -4.25
N ALA A 107 -13.64 3.08 -4.03
CA ALA A 107 -12.79 2.42 -3.03
C ALA A 107 -11.30 2.61 -3.34
N GLY A 108 -10.91 2.47 -4.62
CA GLY A 108 -9.54 2.75 -5.08
C GLY A 108 -9.11 4.22 -4.90
N ILE A 109 -10.02 5.17 -5.14
CA ILE A 109 -9.77 6.59 -4.88
C ILE A 109 -9.54 6.84 -3.39
N CYS A 110 -10.39 6.30 -2.52
CA CYS A 110 -10.23 6.41 -1.07
C CYS A 110 -8.89 5.83 -0.59
N ASN A 111 -8.45 4.71 -1.19
CA ASN A 111 -7.13 4.13 -0.89
C ASN A 111 -5.97 5.07 -1.24
N ALA A 112 -6.10 5.95 -2.23
CA ALA A 112 -5.06 6.92 -2.58
C ALA A 112 -4.81 7.97 -1.48
N SER A 113 -5.64 8.05 -0.45
CA SER A 113 -5.39 8.86 0.74
C SER A 113 -4.34 8.24 1.69
N ALA A 114 -3.99 6.96 1.54
CA ALA A 114 -3.03 6.27 2.40
C ALA A 114 -1.67 6.98 2.57
N PRO A 115 -1.04 7.55 1.52
CA PRO A 115 0.18 8.33 1.66
C PRO A 115 0.01 9.61 2.49
N LEU A 116 -1.19 10.23 2.48
CA LEU A 116 -1.49 11.40 3.30
C LEU A 116 -1.52 11.02 4.78
N PHE A 117 -2.23 9.96 5.12
CA PHE A 117 -2.25 9.40 6.47
C PHE A 117 -0.85 8.96 6.91
N ALA A 118 -0.09 8.31 6.03
CA ALA A 118 1.29 7.89 6.33
C ALA A 118 2.20 9.09 6.62
N ALA A 119 2.06 10.19 5.87
CA ALA A 119 2.81 11.41 6.11
C ALA A 119 2.44 12.06 7.44
N LEU A 120 1.15 12.05 7.81
CA LEU A 120 0.67 12.57 9.10
C LEU A 120 1.17 11.72 10.28
N VAL A 121 1.03 10.40 10.18
CA VAL A 121 1.47 9.47 11.24
C VAL A 121 3.00 9.47 11.38
N ALA A 122 3.74 9.62 10.26
CA ALA A 122 5.19 9.70 10.30
C ALA A 122 5.70 10.88 11.14
N LEU A 123 4.98 12.03 11.15
CA LEU A 123 5.31 13.17 12.00
C LEU A 123 5.27 12.84 13.50
N ALA A 124 4.37 11.93 13.91
CA ALA A 124 4.25 11.52 15.29
C ALA A 124 5.18 10.35 15.65
N MET A 125 5.48 9.45 14.69
CA MET A 125 6.19 8.20 14.98
C MET A 125 7.68 8.24 14.66
N LEU A 126 8.13 9.15 13.78
CA LEU A 126 9.51 9.19 13.30
C LEU A 126 10.18 10.49 13.75
N PRO A 127 11.24 10.44 14.59
CA PRO A 127 11.89 11.64 15.14
C PRO A 127 12.50 12.57 14.08
N ASP A 128 12.87 12.01 12.93
CA ASP A 128 13.51 12.75 11.84
C ASP A 128 12.52 13.51 10.93
N GLU A 129 11.22 13.30 11.13
CA GLU A 129 10.17 13.90 10.31
C GLU A 129 9.67 15.19 10.97
N ARG A 130 9.63 16.29 10.20
CA ARG A 130 9.16 17.60 10.66
C ARG A 130 8.05 18.15 9.79
N LEU A 131 7.12 18.86 10.41
CA LEU A 131 6.07 19.57 9.72
C LEU A 131 6.61 20.93 9.22
N SER A 132 6.92 21.01 7.93
CA SER A 132 7.22 22.28 7.28
C SER A 132 5.92 22.93 6.75
N PRO A 133 5.88 24.27 6.55
CA PRO A 133 4.69 24.95 5.98
C PRO A 133 4.27 24.35 4.65
N ARG A 134 5.22 23.97 3.80
CA ARG A 134 4.97 23.31 2.52
C ARG A 134 4.30 21.94 2.71
N ARG A 135 4.76 21.16 3.69
CA ARG A 135 4.19 19.83 3.99
C ARG A 135 2.80 19.97 4.58
N ALA A 136 2.58 20.97 5.45
CA ALA A 136 1.25 21.29 5.97
C ALA A 136 0.27 21.66 4.86
N ALA A 137 0.67 22.54 3.93
CA ALA A 137 -0.14 22.90 2.78
C ALA A 137 -0.45 21.71 1.88
N ALA A 138 0.54 20.84 1.62
CA ALA A 138 0.35 19.62 0.83
C ALA A 138 -0.64 18.63 1.49
N LEU A 139 -0.55 18.45 2.79
CA LEU A 139 -1.50 17.62 3.56
C LEU A 139 -2.90 18.25 3.53
N ALA A 140 -3.03 19.55 3.77
CA ALA A 140 -4.31 20.26 3.70
C ALA A 140 -4.96 20.11 2.31
N THR A 141 -4.18 20.28 1.22
CA THR A 141 -4.64 20.06 -0.15
C THR A 141 -5.14 18.62 -0.33
N GLY A 142 -4.37 17.62 0.09
CA GLY A 142 -4.78 16.22 -0.05
C GLY A 142 -6.07 15.89 0.72
N PHE A 143 -6.21 16.35 1.95
CA PHE A 143 -7.43 16.17 2.73
C PHE A 143 -8.61 16.96 2.18
N ALA A 144 -8.41 18.15 1.61
CA ALA A 144 -9.46 18.85 0.86
C ALA A 144 -9.97 17.98 -0.31
N GLY A 145 -9.08 17.25 -1.00
CA GLY A 145 -9.48 16.27 -2.00
C GLY A 145 -10.35 15.14 -1.45
N VAL A 146 -10.11 14.67 -0.23
CA VAL A 146 -10.99 13.69 0.44
C VAL A 146 -12.39 14.27 0.65
N PHE A 147 -12.52 15.54 1.11
CA PHE A 147 -13.81 16.23 1.23
C PHE A 147 -14.52 16.36 -0.12
N VAL A 148 -13.76 16.64 -1.19
CA VAL A 148 -14.32 16.70 -2.55
C VAL A 148 -14.84 15.32 -2.98
N VAL A 149 -14.08 14.24 -2.79
CA VAL A 149 -14.53 12.87 -3.09
C VAL A 149 -15.82 12.52 -2.36
N LEU A 150 -15.89 12.85 -1.08
CA LEU A 150 -17.08 12.59 -0.26
C LEU A 150 -18.28 13.47 -0.67
N GLY A 151 -18.07 14.53 -1.45
CA GLY A 151 -19.12 15.49 -1.84
C GLY A 151 -19.79 16.14 -0.64
N ALA A 152 -19.00 16.52 0.35
CA ALA A 152 -19.45 17.01 1.66
C ALA A 152 -20.40 18.22 1.59
N TRP A 153 -20.35 19.02 0.51
CA TRP A 153 -21.23 20.17 0.29
C TRP A 153 -22.66 19.81 -0.13
N ALA A 154 -22.88 18.61 -0.69
CA ALA A 154 -24.20 18.20 -1.19
C ALA A 154 -25.09 17.56 -0.10
N GLY A 155 -24.62 17.59 1.14
CA GLY A 155 -25.23 16.80 2.21
C GLY A 155 -24.93 15.31 2.07
N LEU A 156 -25.05 14.56 3.16
CA LEU A 156 -24.76 13.13 3.18
C LEU A 156 -25.95 12.28 2.73
N ALA A 157 -27.06 12.91 2.38
CA ALA A 157 -28.28 12.23 1.95
C ALA A 157 -28.06 11.56 0.58
N GLY A 158 -28.34 10.25 0.51
CA GLY A 158 -28.25 9.47 -0.72
C GLY A 158 -26.88 8.91 -1.08
N ARG A 159 -25.84 9.14 -0.26
CA ARG A 159 -24.50 8.55 -0.43
C ARG A 159 -24.22 7.55 0.68
N ASP A 160 -23.60 6.44 0.34
CA ASP A 160 -23.16 5.50 1.37
C ASP A 160 -21.85 5.97 2.02
N LEU A 161 -22.01 6.92 2.97
CA LEU A 161 -20.90 7.44 3.75
C LEU A 161 -20.19 6.33 4.53
N THR A 162 -20.93 5.32 4.98
CA THR A 162 -20.37 4.19 5.73
C THR A 162 -19.35 3.44 4.88
N GLY A 163 -19.68 3.14 3.62
CA GLY A 163 -18.75 2.49 2.68
C GLY A 163 -17.51 3.36 2.41
N ALA A 164 -17.69 4.66 2.18
CA ALA A 164 -16.58 5.56 1.96
C ALA A 164 -15.66 5.70 3.19
N LEU A 165 -16.23 5.79 4.40
CA LEU A 165 -15.46 5.82 5.65
C LEU A 165 -14.72 4.51 5.91
N MET A 166 -15.31 3.35 5.58
CA MET A 166 -14.62 2.07 5.65
C MET A 166 -13.41 2.04 4.70
N ALA A 167 -13.56 2.51 3.46
CA ALA A 167 -12.45 2.58 2.50
C ALA A 167 -11.35 3.56 2.95
N LEU A 168 -11.70 4.73 3.48
CA LEU A 168 -10.76 5.67 4.09
C LEU A 168 -10.07 5.07 5.32
N GLY A 169 -10.80 4.31 6.14
CA GLY A 169 -10.26 3.54 7.25
C GLY A 169 -9.21 2.52 6.81
N GLY A 170 -9.42 1.87 5.67
CA GLY A 170 -8.42 1.02 5.03
C GLY A 170 -7.14 1.80 4.67
N GLY A 171 -7.30 2.98 4.07
CA GLY A 171 -6.19 3.91 3.79
C GLY A 171 -5.46 4.38 5.05
N LEU A 172 -6.19 4.66 6.14
CA LEU A 172 -5.61 5.02 7.44
C LEU A 172 -4.79 3.86 8.03
N CYS A 173 -5.28 2.62 7.92
CA CYS A 173 -4.54 1.44 8.37
C CYS A 173 -3.18 1.35 7.68
N TYR A 174 -3.11 1.55 6.36
CA TYR A 174 -1.83 1.64 5.65
C TYR A 174 -0.99 2.83 6.11
N GLY A 175 -1.65 3.97 6.35
CA GLY A 175 -1.01 5.17 6.88
C GLY A 175 -0.28 4.93 8.21
N ILE A 176 -0.82 4.08 9.08
CA ILE A 176 -0.19 3.66 10.34
C ILE A 176 0.80 2.52 10.09
N GLY A 177 0.40 1.54 9.28
CA GLY A 177 1.14 0.29 9.07
C GLY A 177 2.50 0.49 8.39
N PHE A 178 2.62 1.40 7.41
CA PHE A 178 3.88 1.65 6.72
C PHE A 178 4.94 2.30 7.63
N PRO A 179 4.66 3.40 8.38
CA PRO A 179 5.59 3.93 9.37
C PRO A 179 5.92 2.93 10.49
N TYR A 180 4.93 2.16 10.95
CA TYR A 180 5.14 1.11 11.93
C TYR A 180 6.14 0.05 11.43
N THR A 181 5.92 -0.48 10.23
CA THR A 181 6.81 -1.46 9.60
C THR A 181 8.22 -0.89 9.43
N ARG A 182 8.33 0.36 8.98
CA ARG A 182 9.61 1.06 8.87
C ARG A 182 10.34 1.16 10.21
N ARG A 183 9.63 1.48 11.29
CA ARG A 183 10.22 1.69 12.60
C ARG A 183 10.67 0.40 13.27
N PHE A 184 9.88 -0.66 13.18
CA PHE A 184 10.06 -1.86 14.02
C PHE A 184 10.55 -3.10 13.25
N LEU A 185 10.42 -3.14 11.93
CA LEU A 185 10.78 -4.31 11.14
C LEU A 185 11.93 -4.03 10.16
N THR A 186 12.21 -2.76 9.81
CA THR A 186 13.38 -2.43 8.99
C THR A 186 14.65 -2.50 9.82
N GLY A 187 15.71 -3.06 9.25
CA GLY A 187 17.01 -3.18 9.93
C GLY A 187 17.12 -4.35 10.93
N THR A 188 16.13 -5.24 10.98
CA THR A 188 16.15 -6.44 11.85
C THR A 188 17.06 -7.56 11.35
N GLY A 189 17.75 -7.38 10.22
CA GLY A 189 18.64 -8.39 9.62
C GLY A 189 17.93 -9.47 8.80
N PHE A 190 16.59 -9.48 8.78
CA PHE A 190 15.81 -10.38 7.94
C PHE A 190 15.55 -9.79 6.55
N SER A 191 15.45 -10.65 5.53
CA SER A 191 15.10 -10.21 4.18
C SER A 191 13.65 -9.70 4.14
N SER A 192 13.37 -8.78 3.22
CA SER A 192 12.02 -8.27 3.00
C SER A 192 11.04 -9.40 2.63
N LEU A 193 11.50 -10.42 1.90
CA LEU A 193 10.72 -11.61 1.56
C LEU A 193 10.34 -12.39 2.83
N SER A 194 11.32 -12.63 3.72
CA SER A 194 11.12 -13.34 4.98
C SER A 194 10.10 -12.61 5.89
N LEU A 195 10.23 -11.29 6.02
CA LEU A 195 9.31 -10.47 6.80
C LEU A 195 7.89 -10.48 6.21
N ALA A 196 7.76 -10.34 4.89
CA ALA A 196 6.45 -10.36 4.24
C ALA A 196 5.77 -11.73 4.32
N ALA A 197 6.51 -12.81 4.12
CA ALA A 197 5.98 -14.16 4.29
C ALA A 197 5.49 -14.38 5.73
N GLY A 198 6.29 -13.99 6.74
CA GLY A 198 5.89 -14.04 8.14
C GLY A 198 4.66 -13.18 8.45
N GLN A 199 4.58 -11.96 7.91
CA GLN A 199 3.44 -11.07 8.06
C GLN A 199 2.16 -11.70 7.48
N LEU A 200 2.19 -12.23 6.25
CA LEU A 200 1.03 -12.87 5.64
C LEU A 200 0.63 -14.16 6.36
N LEU A 201 1.58 -14.93 6.89
CA LEU A 201 1.28 -16.10 7.72
C LEU A 201 0.54 -15.70 9.00
N CYS A 202 0.99 -14.67 9.73
CA CYS A 202 0.28 -14.14 10.88
C CYS A 202 -1.15 -13.72 10.51
N GLY A 203 -1.31 -12.97 9.41
CA GLY A 203 -2.62 -12.54 8.91
C GLY A 203 -3.52 -13.72 8.55
N THR A 204 -2.97 -14.76 7.94
CA THR A 204 -3.71 -15.98 7.60
C THR A 204 -4.24 -16.68 8.85
N VAL A 205 -3.39 -16.85 9.87
CA VAL A 205 -3.78 -17.49 11.14
C VAL A 205 -4.89 -16.68 11.82
N VAL A 206 -4.73 -15.37 11.93
CA VAL A 206 -5.76 -14.49 12.52
C VAL A 206 -7.09 -14.62 11.75
N LEU A 207 -7.05 -14.51 10.42
CA LEU A 207 -8.24 -14.60 9.58
C LEU A 207 -8.88 -15.98 9.61
N ALA A 208 -8.10 -17.05 9.68
CA ALA A 208 -8.63 -18.41 9.80
C ALA A 208 -9.44 -18.61 11.10
N VAL A 209 -9.03 -17.92 12.18
CA VAL A 209 -9.75 -17.96 13.47
C VAL A 209 -10.98 -17.05 13.46
N ILE A 210 -10.83 -15.81 12.97
CA ILE A 210 -11.92 -14.82 13.11
C ILE A 210 -12.99 -14.93 12.02
N THR A 211 -12.66 -15.42 10.81
CA THR A 211 -13.61 -15.50 9.69
C THR A 211 -14.81 -16.40 10.01
N PRO A 212 -14.66 -17.62 10.55
CA PRO A 212 -15.80 -18.45 10.90
C PRO A 212 -16.70 -17.85 11.99
N VAL A 213 -16.10 -17.03 12.90
CA VAL A 213 -16.84 -16.37 13.98
C VAL A 213 -17.64 -15.17 13.47
N LEU A 214 -17.04 -14.38 12.58
CA LEU A 214 -17.65 -13.13 12.07
C LEU A 214 -18.52 -13.34 10.84
N THR A 215 -18.46 -14.52 10.20
CA THR A 215 -19.15 -14.78 8.94
C THR A 215 -19.81 -16.14 8.96
N SER A 216 -21.14 -16.15 9.06
CA SER A 216 -21.98 -17.35 8.93
C SER A 216 -22.51 -17.54 7.50
N ALA A 217 -22.17 -16.64 6.57
CA ALA A 217 -22.66 -16.70 5.20
C ALA A 217 -22.16 -17.97 4.49
N PRO A 218 -23.05 -18.76 3.85
CA PRO A 218 -22.63 -19.92 3.09
C PRO A 218 -21.78 -19.53 1.89
N VAL A 219 -20.76 -20.33 1.60
CA VAL A 219 -19.95 -20.17 0.41
C VAL A 219 -20.79 -20.53 -0.82
N ARG A 220 -20.95 -19.58 -1.73
CA ARG A 220 -21.58 -19.84 -3.04
C ARG A 220 -20.48 -20.05 -4.05
N TRP A 221 -20.32 -21.29 -4.51
CA TRP A 221 -19.24 -21.61 -5.46
C TRP A 221 -19.55 -21.03 -6.84
N SER A 222 -18.70 -20.11 -7.30
CA SER A 222 -18.72 -19.51 -8.63
C SER A 222 -17.31 -19.54 -9.19
N GLY A 223 -17.11 -20.09 -10.38
CA GLY A 223 -15.79 -20.16 -11.01
C GLY A 223 -15.15 -18.78 -11.16
N THR A 224 -15.95 -17.77 -11.54
CA THR A 224 -15.47 -16.39 -11.66
C THR A 224 -15.01 -15.82 -10.31
N ALA A 225 -15.82 -15.97 -9.26
CA ALA A 225 -15.47 -15.45 -7.94
C ALA A 225 -14.25 -16.15 -7.34
N VAL A 226 -14.14 -17.48 -7.50
CA VAL A 226 -12.95 -18.24 -7.10
C VAL A 226 -11.72 -17.74 -7.83
N SER A 227 -11.81 -17.56 -9.16
CA SER A 227 -10.70 -17.03 -9.97
C SER A 227 -10.29 -15.64 -9.49
N CYS A 228 -11.25 -14.76 -9.17
CA CYS A 228 -10.97 -13.43 -8.63
C CYS A 228 -10.22 -13.50 -7.28
N VAL A 229 -10.62 -14.38 -6.36
CA VAL A 229 -9.93 -14.56 -5.07
C VAL A 229 -8.51 -15.13 -5.28
N VAL A 230 -8.35 -16.08 -6.20
CA VAL A 230 -7.02 -16.62 -6.56
C VAL A 230 -6.13 -15.55 -7.16
N LEU A 231 -6.64 -14.74 -8.09
CA LEU A 231 -5.90 -13.61 -8.68
C LEU A 231 -5.54 -12.55 -7.63
N LEU A 232 -6.47 -12.22 -6.72
CA LEU A 232 -6.19 -11.34 -5.58
C LEU A 232 -5.07 -11.86 -4.69
N GLY A 233 -5.07 -13.14 -4.38
CA GLY A 233 -4.06 -13.74 -3.52
C GLY A 233 -2.71 -13.90 -4.24
N ALA A 234 -2.71 -14.54 -5.40
CA ALA A 234 -1.49 -14.87 -6.13
C ALA A 234 -0.83 -13.63 -6.75
N LEU A 235 -1.60 -12.84 -7.49
CA LEU A 235 -1.07 -11.63 -8.16
C LEU A 235 -1.15 -10.41 -7.24
N GLY A 236 -2.34 -10.09 -6.71
CA GLY A 236 -2.60 -8.88 -5.94
C GLY A 236 -1.89 -8.83 -4.59
N THR A 237 -1.43 -9.98 -4.08
CA THR A 237 -0.69 -10.06 -2.81
C THR A 237 0.68 -10.72 -3.03
N GLY A 238 0.77 -11.97 -3.41
CA GLY A 238 2.04 -12.70 -3.53
C GLY A 238 3.02 -12.05 -4.50
N LEU A 239 2.66 -12.02 -5.80
CA LEU A 239 3.51 -11.42 -6.84
C LEU A 239 3.71 -9.92 -6.61
N ALA A 240 2.66 -9.19 -6.19
CA ALA A 240 2.74 -7.76 -5.94
C ALA A 240 3.79 -7.40 -4.91
N TYR A 241 3.91 -8.14 -3.82
CA TYR A 241 4.97 -7.94 -2.83
C TYR A 241 6.36 -8.15 -3.44
N LEU A 242 6.55 -9.19 -4.26
CA LEU A 242 7.82 -9.44 -4.94
C LEU A 242 8.20 -8.31 -5.90
N LEU A 243 7.24 -7.81 -6.70
CA LEU A 243 7.43 -6.68 -7.60
C LEU A 243 7.77 -5.40 -6.82
N ASN A 244 7.03 -5.12 -5.75
CA ASN A 244 7.27 -3.96 -4.91
C ASN A 244 8.67 -3.97 -4.30
N TYR A 245 9.14 -5.10 -3.78
CA TYR A 245 10.51 -5.22 -3.28
C TYR A 245 11.56 -5.09 -4.40
N GLY A 246 11.26 -5.61 -5.61
CA GLY A 246 12.10 -5.41 -6.79
C GLY A 246 12.25 -3.93 -7.12
N ILE A 247 11.15 -3.16 -7.11
CA ILE A 247 11.16 -1.71 -7.37
C ILE A 247 11.92 -0.98 -6.26
N ILE A 248 11.68 -1.32 -4.98
CA ILE A 248 12.37 -0.71 -3.83
C ILE A 248 13.88 -0.90 -3.96
N SER A 249 14.33 -2.11 -4.31
CA SER A 249 15.75 -2.43 -4.43
C SER A 249 16.42 -1.76 -5.65
N ALA A 250 15.68 -1.57 -6.75
CA ALA A 250 16.21 -1.04 -8.00
C ALA A 250 16.09 0.49 -8.12
N ALA A 251 15.00 1.08 -7.63
CA ALA A 251 14.67 2.49 -7.83
C ALA A 251 14.36 3.24 -6.52
N GLY A 252 14.40 2.55 -5.38
CA GLY A 252 14.20 3.13 -4.06
C GLY A 252 12.74 3.14 -3.59
N ALA A 253 12.55 3.21 -2.28
CA ALA A 253 11.23 3.16 -1.64
C ALA A 253 10.32 4.33 -2.05
N THR A 254 10.87 5.53 -2.28
CA THR A 254 10.10 6.69 -2.75
C THR A 254 9.46 6.41 -4.11
N THR A 255 10.20 5.81 -5.05
CA THR A 255 9.66 5.42 -6.36
C THR A 255 8.59 4.36 -6.23
N ALA A 256 8.80 3.34 -5.40
CA ALA A 256 7.80 2.30 -5.16
C ALA A 256 6.50 2.88 -4.58
N ALA A 257 6.59 3.83 -3.66
CA ALA A 257 5.44 4.48 -3.06
C ALA A 257 4.58 5.27 -4.08
N THR A 258 5.16 5.76 -5.19
CA THR A 258 4.40 6.48 -6.23
C THR A 258 3.45 5.59 -7.01
N VAL A 259 3.55 4.26 -6.91
CA VAL A 259 2.56 3.33 -7.48
C VAL A 259 1.15 3.66 -6.97
N ALA A 260 1.04 4.08 -5.70
CA ALA A 260 -0.23 4.47 -5.09
C ALA A 260 -0.94 5.62 -5.81
N TYR A 261 -0.22 6.43 -6.60
CA TYR A 261 -0.81 7.55 -7.37
C TYR A 261 -1.42 7.10 -8.70
N VAL A 262 -0.94 6.01 -9.27
CA VAL A 262 -1.45 5.44 -10.52
C VAL A 262 -2.65 4.52 -10.25
N LEU A 263 -2.70 3.94 -9.08
CA LEU A 263 -3.70 2.96 -8.66
C LEU A 263 -5.15 3.44 -8.81
N PRO A 264 -5.54 4.67 -8.39
CA PRO A 264 -6.90 5.17 -8.59
C PRO A 264 -7.30 5.24 -10.06
N LEU A 265 -6.37 5.61 -10.94
CA LEU A 265 -6.65 5.67 -12.38
C LEU A 265 -7.02 4.28 -12.92
N VAL A 266 -6.27 3.25 -12.53
CA VAL A 266 -6.54 1.88 -12.96
C VAL A 266 -7.86 1.37 -12.36
N SER A 267 -8.13 1.59 -11.07
CA SER A 267 -9.36 1.12 -10.44
C SER A 267 -10.61 1.79 -11.00
N VAL A 268 -10.54 3.10 -11.27
CA VAL A 268 -11.62 3.87 -11.89
C VAL A 268 -11.89 3.37 -13.32
N LEU A 269 -10.84 3.24 -14.12
CA LEU A 269 -10.99 2.75 -15.51
C LEU A 269 -11.55 1.32 -15.53
N ALA A 270 -11.07 0.44 -14.65
CA ALA A 270 -11.57 -0.92 -14.55
C ALA A 270 -13.06 -0.95 -14.12
N GLY A 271 -13.44 -0.13 -13.12
CA GLY A 271 -14.81 -0.02 -12.65
C GLY A 271 -15.75 0.47 -13.75
N ILE A 272 -15.37 1.51 -14.50
CA ILE A 272 -16.19 2.05 -15.60
C ILE A 272 -16.29 1.05 -16.76
N VAL A 273 -15.14 0.55 -17.25
CA VAL A 273 -15.09 -0.21 -18.50
C VAL A 273 -15.59 -1.63 -18.32
N ILE A 274 -15.29 -2.27 -17.19
CA ILE A 274 -15.59 -3.70 -16.98
C ILE A 274 -16.89 -3.87 -16.19
N LEU A 275 -17.10 -3.07 -15.13
CA LEU A 275 -18.26 -3.19 -14.27
C LEU A 275 -19.41 -2.26 -14.64
N GLY A 276 -19.22 -1.31 -15.56
CA GLY A 276 -20.21 -0.30 -15.95
C GLY A 276 -20.53 0.67 -14.81
N GLU A 277 -19.60 0.87 -13.86
CA GLU A 277 -19.78 1.79 -12.74
C GLU A 277 -19.92 3.23 -13.22
N ARG A 278 -20.81 3.98 -12.57
CA ARG A 278 -20.98 5.40 -12.84
C ARG A 278 -20.37 6.21 -11.70
N LEU A 279 -19.40 7.04 -12.03
CA LEU A 279 -18.79 7.96 -11.08
C LEU A 279 -19.44 9.33 -11.20
N THR A 280 -19.57 10.01 -10.07
CA THR A 280 -19.98 11.41 -10.03
C THR A 280 -18.75 12.29 -10.26
N TRP A 281 -18.95 13.50 -10.82
CA TRP A 281 -17.86 14.41 -11.23
C TRP A 281 -16.85 14.75 -10.11
N ASN A 282 -17.32 14.77 -8.87
CA ASN A 282 -16.49 15.08 -7.70
C ASN A 282 -15.48 13.98 -7.36
N GLU A 283 -15.74 12.72 -7.73
CA GLU A 283 -14.86 11.61 -7.42
C GLU A 283 -13.53 11.68 -8.20
N PRO A 284 -13.50 11.83 -9.54
CA PRO A 284 -12.24 12.00 -10.26
C PRO A 284 -11.54 13.33 -9.95
N VAL A 285 -12.28 14.42 -9.71
CA VAL A 285 -11.70 15.71 -9.31
C VAL A 285 -11.03 15.60 -7.94
N GLY A 286 -11.73 15.03 -6.96
CA GLY A 286 -11.16 14.81 -5.63
C GLY A 286 -9.98 13.84 -5.65
N ALA A 287 -10.01 12.79 -6.48
CA ALA A 287 -8.89 11.89 -6.69
C ALA A 287 -7.64 12.63 -7.20
N ALA A 288 -7.79 13.51 -8.17
CA ALA A 288 -6.69 14.34 -8.68
C ALA A 288 -6.08 15.23 -7.57
N ILE A 289 -6.93 15.83 -6.73
CA ILE A 289 -6.49 16.67 -5.61
C ILE A 289 -5.78 15.82 -4.53
N ILE A 290 -6.29 14.63 -4.19
CA ILE A 290 -5.65 13.70 -3.25
C ILE A 290 -4.25 13.32 -3.76
N VAL A 291 -4.15 12.93 -5.02
CA VAL A 291 -2.89 12.52 -5.66
C VAL A 291 -1.90 13.69 -5.69
N ALA A 292 -2.35 14.89 -6.03
CA ALA A 292 -1.51 16.09 -6.03
C ALA A 292 -0.98 16.41 -4.62
N GLY A 293 -1.85 16.42 -3.60
CA GLY A 293 -1.46 16.61 -2.20
C GLY A 293 -0.46 15.56 -1.72
N ALA A 294 -0.72 14.29 -1.99
CA ALA A 294 0.16 13.19 -1.62
C ALA A 294 1.52 13.26 -2.34
N ALA A 295 1.56 13.61 -3.63
CA ALA A 295 2.79 13.81 -4.38
C ALA A 295 3.62 14.98 -3.83
N LEU A 296 2.97 16.08 -3.45
CA LEU A 296 3.62 17.24 -2.86
C LEU A 296 4.24 16.93 -1.48
N THR A 297 3.64 16.04 -0.67
CA THR A 297 4.22 15.62 0.62
C THR A 297 5.53 14.87 0.45
N GLN A 298 5.73 14.17 -0.67
CA GLN A 298 6.93 13.37 -0.96
C GLN A 298 7.99 14.16 -1.73
N ALA A 299 7.66 15.33 -2.30
CA ALA A 299 8.59 16.14 -3.06
C ALA A 299 9.67 16.76 -2.15
N ARG A 300 10.93 16.39 -2.35
CA ARG A 300 12.09 16.96 -1.64
C ARG A 300 12.26 18.44 -2.03
N PRO A 301 12.66 19.34 -1.10
CA PRO A 301 13.03 20.71 -1.43
C PRO A 301 14.18 20.74 -2.45
N ARG A 302 14.09 21.60 -3.46
CA ARG A 302 15.14 21.75 -4.51
C ARG A 302 16.53 22.07 -3.94
N ALA A 303 16.61 22.78 -2.81
CA ALA A 303 17.87 23.14 -2.14
C ALA A 303 18.73 21.93 -1.72
N SER A 304 18.12 20.81 -1.33
CA SER A 304 18.85 19.58 -0.96
C SER A 304 19.48 18.87 -2.17
N ARG A 305 18.96 19.09 -3.37
CA ARG A 305 19.59 18.55 -4.61
C ARG A 305 20.84 19.30 -5.03
N ALA A 306 20.86 20.62 -4.83
CA ALA A 306 22.02 21.46 -5.14
C ALA A 306 23.20 21.20 -4.18
N ALA A 307 22.91 20.98 -2.89
CA ALA A 307 23.94 20.64 -1.89
C ALA A 307 24.53 19.24 -2.09
N ALA A 308 23.76 18.28 -2.63
CA ALA A 308 24.24 16.94 -2.92
C ALA A 308 25.06 16.87 -4.24
N SER A 309 24.93 17.86 -5.11
CA SER A 309 25.70 17.99 -6.36
C SER A 309 26.94 18.88 -6.23
N ALA A 310 27.04 19.71 -5.20
CA ALA A 310 28.23 20.43 -4.83
C ALA A 310 29.17 19.47 -4.09
N GLY A 311 30.13 18.90 -4.79
CA GLY A 311 31.20 18.11 -4.19
C GLY A 311 31.96 18.91 -3.13
N PRO A 312 32.74 18.24 -2.26
CA PRO A 312 33.49 18.92 -1.21
C PRO A 312 34.40 19.99 -1.83
N SER A 313 34.27 21.23 -1.35
CA SER A 313 35.16 22.33 -1.77
C SER A 313 36.64 21.96 -1.52
N PRO A 314 37.55 22.22 -2.46
CA PRO A 314 38.96 21.93 -2.27
C PRO A 314 39.47 22.68 -1.04
N ARG A 315 40.03 21.95 -0.08
CA ARG A 315 40.70 22.54 1.08
C ARG A 315 41.92 23.29 0.54
N VAL A 316 41.92 24.60 0.68
CA VAL A 316 43.11 25.42 0.45
C VAL A 316 44.12 25.08 1.56
N HIS A 317 45.20 24.39 1.20
CA HIS A 317 46.36 24.27 2.07
C HIS A 317 47.06 25.61 2.11
N VAL A 318 46.95 26.32 3.22
CA VAL A 318 47.82 27.45 3.55
C VAL A 318 49.04 26.85 4.22
N SER A 319 50.17 26.81 3.48
CA SER A 319 51.50 26.51 4.04
C SER A 319 52.02 27.76 4.72
N THR A 320 52.28 27.69 5.99
CA THR A 320 53.16 28.58 6.78
C THR A 320 54.39 27.81 7.17
#